data_f66ca4254ba4892c537a44559879db00
#
_entry.id   f66ca4254ba4892c537a44559879db00
#
_cell.length_a   1.000
_cell.length_b   1.000
_cell.length_c   1.000
_cell.angle_alpha   90.00
_cell.angle_beta   90.00
_cell.angle_gamma   90.00
#
_symmetry.space_group_name_H-M   'P 1'
#
loop_
_entity.id
_entity.type
_entity.pdbx_description
1 polymer ?
#
loop_
_entity_poly.entity_id
_entity_poly.type
_entity_poly.pdbx_seq_one_letter_code
_entity_poly.pdbx_strand_id
1 'polypeptide(L)'
;MSLTSYEALKTFMEKGKLKLCQEFIWNNTAKLPGPAQWVTKKRLRAKDSFTKIWWFSKTAYPKADNRKVLVPYSKGMEKLLRKQKYNAGKRSSGHRINAESFLSRNNGAIPPNVLNEKFLYKSLPSVIEVSNTQTTKYAIYCKNEKIKTHDARMPLHIVSFFVDFLTDEGDTVLDPFAGSNTTG
;
A
#
# COMPACT_ATOMS: atom_id res chain seq x y z
N MET A 1 -16.37 17.66 6.53
CA MET A 1 -15.13 16.84 6.46
C MET A 1 -14.51 16.90 7.85
N SER A 2 -14.13 15.77 8.44
CA SER A 2 -13.45 15.76 9.75
C SER A 2 -11.95 16.01 9.55
N LEU A 3 -11.35 16.83 10.42
CA LEU A 3 -9.91 17.08 10.45
C LEU A 3 -9.16 16.08 11.35
N THR A 4 -9.88 15.17 12.00
CA THR A 4 -9.34 14.23 13.00
C THR A 4 -8.12 13.46 12.52
N SER A 5 -8.09 13.03 11.26
CA SER A 5 -6.93 12.33 10.71
C SER A 5 -5.69 13.22 10.62
N TYR A 6 -5.84 14.50 10.29
CA TYR A 6 -4.72 15.45 10.23
C TYR A 6 -4.25 15.86 11.63
N GLU A 7 -5.18 15.98 12.59
CA GLU A 7 -4.85 16.21 13.99
C GLU A 7 -4.09 15.02 14.59
N ALA A 8 -4.48 13.79 14.26
CA ALA A 8 -3.74 12.59 14.63
C ALA A 8 -2.33 12.58 14.02
N LEU A 9 -2.20 12.86 12.70
CA LEU A 9 -0.92 12.98 12.03
C LEU A 9 0.00 14.00 12.73
N LYS A 10 -0.52 15.20 13.00
CA LYS A 10 0.20 16.24 13.73
C LYS A 10 0.65 15.78 15.11
N THR A 11 -0.24 15.11 15.84
CA THR A 11 0.05 14.59 17.18
C THR A 11 1.18 13.56 17.16
N PHE A 12 1.21 12.62 16.19
CA PHE A 12 2.29 11.66 16.03
C PHE A 12 3.63 12.35 15.74
N MET A 13 3.62 13.39 14.91
CA MET A 13 4.84 14.13 14.57
C MET A 13 5.35 14.98 15.74
N GLU A 14 4.48 15.74 16.41
CA GLU A 14 4.87 16.70 17.44
C GLU A 14 5.08 16.03 18.81
N LYS A 15 4.04 15.32 19.32
CA LYS A 15 4.09 14.69 20.65
C LYS A 15 4.86 13.37 20.61
N GLY A 16 4.67 12.57 19.55
CA GLY A 16 5.40 11.32 19.34
C GLY A 16 6.85 11.52 18.91
N LYS A 17 7.24 12.75 18.52
CA LYS A 17 8.58 13.08 17.97
C LYS A 17 8.94 12.19 16.79
N LEU A 18 7.93 11.77 16.01
CA LEU A 18 8.09 10.91 14.85
C LEU A 18 8.22 11.75 13.58
N LYS A 19 8.97 11.25 12.62
CA LYS A 19 9.12 11.84 11.28
C LYS A 19 8.24 11.08 10.30
N LEU A 20 7.36 11.77 9.58
CA LEU A 20 6.60 11.18 8.49
C LEU A 20 7.55 10.90 7.32
N CYS A 21 7.75 9.63 7.01
CA CYS A 21 8.59 9.20 5.89
C CYS A 21 7.80 9.20 4.59
N GLN A 22 6.60 8.62 4.62
CA GLN A 22 5.73 8.57 3.44
C GLN A 22 4.26 8.36 3.83
N GLU A 23 3.34 8.89 3.02
CA GLU A 23 1.93 8.54 3.03
C GLU A 23 1.68 7.54 1.90
N PHE A 24 0.99 6.46 2.23
CA PHE A 24 0.44 5.50 1.27
C PHE A 24 -1.08 5.61 1.25
N ILE A 25 -1.65 5.33 0.10
CA ILE A 25 -3.09 5.26 -0.09
C ILE A 25 -3.45 3.83 -0.49
N TRP A 26 -4.20 3.15 0.37
CA TRP A 26 -4.80 1.89 0.01
C TRP A 26 -6.16 2.13 -0.64
N ASN A 27 -6.27 1.83 -1.93
CA ASN A 27 -7.53 1.87 -2.65
C ASN A 27 -8.35 0.61 -2.34
N ASN A 28 -9.35 0.76 -1.45
CA ASN A 28 -10.24 -0.32 -1.05
C ASN A 28 -11.52 -0.27 -1.88
N THR A 29 -11.57 -1.06 -2.95
CA THR A 29 -12.70 -1.11 -3.90
C THR A 29 -13.98 -1.68 -3.27
N ALA A 30 -13.84 -2.52 -2.21
CA ALA A 30 -14.96 -3.12 -1.47
C ALA A 30 -15.59 -2.17 -0.43
N LYS A 31 -15.04 -0.96 -0.26
CA LYS A 31 -15.59 0.01 0.70
C LYS A 31 -17.01 0.41 0.33
N LEU A 32 -17.92 0.29 1.28
CA LEU A 32 -19.32 0.67 1.08
C LEU A 32 -19.46 2.17 0.75
N PRO A 33 -20.55 2.58 0.04
CA PRO A 33 -20.79 3.98 -0.29
C PRO A 33 -21.07 4.82 0.96
N GLY A 34 -20.03 5.26 1.61
CA GLY A 34 -20.09 6.11 2.80
C GLY A 34 -19.56 7.53 2.55
N PRO A 35 -19.95 8.52 3.33
CA PRO A 35 -21.06 8.49 4.30
C PRO A 35 -22.44 8.42 3.62
N ALA A 36 -23.25 7.46 4.03
CA ALA A 36 -24.52 7.13 3.36
C ALA A 36 -25.47 8.33 3.17
N GLN A 37 -25.56 9.22 4.17
CA GLN A 37 -26.40 10.43 4.11
C GLN A 37 -26.05 11.32 2.91
N TRP A 38 -24.77 11.47 2.59
CA TRP A 38 -24.29 12.39 1.56
C TRP A 38 -24.08 11.71 0.20
N VAL A 39 -23.70 10.42 0.22
CA VAL A 39 -23.38 9.65 -1.00
C VAL A 39 -24.63 9.01 -1.59
N THR A 40 -25.37 8.23 -0.80
CA THR A 40 -26.50 7.45 -1.31
C THR A 40 -27.83 8.18 -1.20
N LYS A 41 -28.11 8.87 -0.07
CA LYS A 41 -29.40 9.55 0.12
C LYS A 41 -29.47 10.89 -0.60
N LYS A 42 -28.58 11.84 -0.28
CA LYS A 42 -28.56 13.17 -0.88
C LYS A 42 -27.85 13.24 -2.23
N ARG A 43 -27.00 12.25 -2.56
CA ARG A 43 -26.23 12.17 -3.82
C ARG A 43 -25.38 13.41 -4.14
N LEU A 44 -24.79 14.03 -3.11
CA LEU A 44 -23.99 15.25 -3.21
C LEU A 44 -22.49 14.99 -3.14
N ARG A 45 -22.06 13.76 -2.83
CA ARG A 45 -20.64 13.39 -2.70
C ARG A 45 -20.35 12.07 -3.40
N ALA A 46 -19.12 11.92 -3.89
CA ALA A 46 -18.57 10.62 -4.26
C ALA A 46 -18.33 9.76 -3.00
N LYS A 47 -18.32 8.42 -3.16
CA LYS A 47 -18.00 7.51 -2.07
C LYS A 47 -16.51 7.60 -1.70
N ASP A 48 -16.22 7.47 -0.43
CA ASP A 48 -14.84 7.29 0.04
C ASP A 48 -14.37 5.88 -0.31
N SER A 49 -13.29 5.75 -1.08
CA SER A 49 -12.77 4.45 -1.56
C SER A 49 -11.36 4.14 -1.09
N PHE A 50 -10.73 5.01 -0.31
CA PHE A 50 -9.35 4.80 0.11
C PHE A 50 -9.19 4.82 1.62
N THR A 51 -8.07 4.26 2.09
CA THR A 51 -7.57 4.34 3.46
C THR A 51 -6.15 4.86 3.42
N LYS A 52 -5.86 5.85 4.26
CA LYS A 52 -4.52 6.41 4.42
C LYS A 52 -3.70 5.50 5.32
N ILE A 53 -2.45 5.27 4.96
CA ILE A 53 -1.46 4.57 5.76
C ILE A 53 -0.25 5.48 5.88
N TRP A 54 0.17 5.78 7.10
CA TRP A 54 1.32 6.63 7.35
C TRP A 54 2.50 5.80 7.86
N TRP A 55 3.61 5.95 7.19
CA TRP A 55 4.87 5.40 7.63
C TRP A 55 5.68 6.44 8.37
N PHE A 56 5.93 6.17 9.65
CA PHE A 56 6.74 7.03 10.50
C PHE A 56 8.06 6.38 10.87
N SER A 57 9.06 7.21 11.18
CA SER A 57 10.34 6.79 11.74
C SER A 57 10.74 7.68 12.90
N LYS A 58 11.56 7.15 13.81
CA LYS A 58 12.22 7.93 14.86
C LYS A 58 13.37 8.78 14.30
N THR A 59 13.94 8.40 13.17
CA THR A 59 15.11 9.06 12.56
C THR A 59 14.79 9.61 11.17
N ALA A 60 15.68 10.45 10.63
CA ALA A 60 15.58 10.95 9.24
C ALA A 60 15.97 9.88 8.21
N TYR A 61 16.63 8.81 8.64
CA TYR A 61 17.06 7.70 7.78
C TYR A 61 16.38 6.41 8.26
N PRO A 62 15.12 6.17 7.84
CA PRO A 62 14.38 4.99 8.24
C PRO A 62 14.98 3.73 7.60
N LYS A 63 14.86 2.60 8.30
CA LYS A 63 15.13 1.30 7.74
C LYS A 63 14.03 0.97 6.72
N ALA A 64 14.40 0.77 5.46
CA ALA A 64 13.51 0.33 4.40
C ALA A 64 14.30 -0.10 3.17
N ASP A 65 13.79 -1.06 2.43
CA ASP A 65 14.38 -1.50 1.15
C ASP A 65 13.30 -1.80 0.11
N ASN A 66 13.11 -0.88 -0.83
CA ASN A 66 12.11 -1.03 -1.88
C ASN A 66 12.44 -2.13 -2.91
N ARG A 67 13.68 -2.67 -2.91
CA ARG A 67 14.06 -3.80 -3.75
C ARG A 67 13.37 -5.09 -3.35
N LYS A 68 12.92 -5.19 -2.10
CA LYS A 68 12.18 -6.35 -1.57
C LYS A 68 10.72 -6.39 -2.02
N VAL A 69 10.19 -5.28 -2.48
CA VAL A 69 8.77 -5.11 -2.83
C VAL A 69 8.57 -4.72 -4.30
N LEU A 70 9.51 -5.03 -5.18
CA LEU A 70 9.41 -4.72 -6.60
C LEU A 70 8.20 -5.41 -7.24
N VAL A 71 7.58 -4.68 -8.17
CA VAL A 71 6.47 -5.19 -8.98
C VAL A 71 6.92 -5.46 -10.42
N PRO A 72 6.23 -6.33 -11.15
CA PRO A 72 6.55 -6.56 -12.56
C PRO A 72 6.54 -5.27 -13.38
N TYR A 73 7.45 -5.18 -14.34
CA TYR A 73 7.45 -4.06 -15.27
C TYR A 73 6.12 -3.96 -16.03
N SER A 74 5.69 -2.75 -16.28
CA SER A 74 4.57 -2.50 -17.19
C SER A 74 4.93 -2.90 -18.62
N LYS A 75 3.93 -3.17 -19.46
CA LYS A 75 4.13 -3.45 -20.90
C LYS A 75 4.93 -2.34 -21.59
N GLY A 76 4.74 -1.09 -21.18
CA GLY A 76 5.49 0.06 -21.69
C GLY A 76 6.97 -0.01 -21.32
N MET A 77 7.28 -0.33 -20.06
CA MET A 77 8.66 -0.49 -19.60
C MET A 77 9.37 -1.70 -20.26
N GLU A 78 8.68 -2.83 -20.38
CA GLU A 78 9.23 -4.00 -21.09
C GLU A 78 9.55 -3.68 -22.57
N LYS A 79 8.66 -2.91 -23.24
CA LYS A 79 8.91 -2.45 -24.61
C LYS A 79 10.13 -1.51 -24.68
N LEU A 80 10.29 -0.63 -23.70
CA LEU A 80 11.42 0.30 -23.61
C LEU A 80 12.74 -0.48 -23.40
N LEU A 81 12.77 -1.40 -22.43
CA LEU A 81 13.93 -2.24 -22.16
C LEU A 81 14.34 -3.10 -23.36
N ARG A 82 13.38 -3.59 -24.15
CA ARG A 82 13.65 -4.33 -25.38
C ARG A 82 14.20 -3.44 -26.50
N LYS A 83 13.68 -2.22 -26.64
CA LYS A 83 14.11 -1.28 -27.68
C LYS A 83 15.43 -0.58 -27.36
N GLN A 84 15.85 -0.56 -26.10
CA GLN A 84 17.05 0.13 -25.61
C GLN A 84 17.12 1.60 -26.08
N LYS A 85 15.96 2.25 -26.22
CA LYS A 85 15.87 3.64 -26.67
C LYS A 85 14.85 4.40 -25.85
N TYR A 86 15.32 5.40 -25.09
CA TYR A 86 14.48 6.28 -24.29
C TYR A 86 14.39 7.68 -24.93
N ASN A 87 13.27 8.36 -24.74
CA ASN A 87 13.09 9.73 -25.18
C ASN A 87 13.84 10.68 -24.24
N ALA A 88 15.10 10.92 -24.53
CA ALA A 88 16.00 11.78 -23.77
C ALA A 88 15.78 13.27 -24.10
N GLY A 89 16.42 14.17 -23.34
CA GLY A 89 16.43 15.60 -23.56
C GLY A 89 15.80 16.42 -22.46
N LYS A 90 15.70 17.73 -22.71
CA LYS A 90 15.12 18.70 -21.76
C LYS A 90 13.59 18.63 -21.80
N ARG A 91 12.96 18.53 -20.63
CA ARG A 91 11.51 18.58 -20.46
C ARG A 91 11.03 20.01 -20.30
N SER A 92 9.75 20.27 -20.51
CA SER A 92 9.13 21.59 -20.28
C SER A 92 9.32 22.10 -18.84
N SER A 93 9.42 21.18 -17.87
CA SER A 93 9.75 21.47 -16.46
C SER A 93 11.20 21.88 -16.22
N GLY A 94 12.05 21.96 -17.27
CA GLY A 94 13.48 22.24 -17.14
C GLY A 94 14.36 21.03 -16.80
N HIS A 95 13.78 19.94 -16.38
CA HIS A 95 14.51 18.71 -16.05
C HIS A 95 15.08 18.05 -17.31
N ARG A 96 16.34 17.59 -17.24
CA ARG A 96 17.01 16.88 -18.33
C ARG A 96 17.13 15.39 -18.02
N ILE A 97 16.77 14.57 -18.98
CA ILE A 97 16.86 13.12 -18.89
C ILE A 97 17.92 12.62 -19.87
N ASN A 98 18.85 11.79 -19.37
CA ASN A 98 19.88 11.19 -20.19
C ASN A 98 19.32 10.04 -21.05
N ALA A 99 19.93 9.78 -22.18
CA ALA A 99 19.52 8.72 -23.12
C ALA A 99 19.57 7.31 -22.48
N GLU A 100 20.53 7.10 -21.58
CA GLU A 100 20.75 5.84 -20.87
C GLU A 100 19.84 5.63 -19.67
N SER A 101 19.09 6.69 -19.26
CA SER A 101 18.16 6.58 -18.14
C SER A 101 17.09 5.52 -18.42
N PHE A 102 16.78 4.73 -17.42
CA PHE A 102 15.75 3.66 -17.46
C PHE A 102 16.05 2.49 -18.41
N LEU A 103 17.24 2.37 -18.98
CA LEU A 103 17.60 1.25 -19.88
C LEU A 103 18.13 0.03 -19.14
N SER A 104 18.49 0.16 -17.87
CA SER A 104 18.93 -0.96 -17.03
C SER A 104 17.75 -1.78 -16.49
N ARG A 105 17.89 -3.09 -16.52
CA ARG A 105 16.91 -4.03 -15.96
C ARG A 105 17.24 -4.28 -14.48
N ASN A 106 16.36 -3.86 -13.58
CA ASN A 106 16.53 -3.91 -12.13
C ASN A 106 15.55 -4.88 -11.45
N ASN A 107 15.34 -6.06 -11.96
CA ASN A 107 14.47 -7.12 -11.42
C ASN A 107 12.98 -6.72 -11.23
N GLY A 108 12.58 -5.50 -11.52
CA GLY A 108 11.22 -5.01 -11.41
C GLY A 108 11.14 -3.50 -11.26
N ALA A 109 9.94 -2.99 -11.21
CA ALA A 109 9.63 -1.59 -11.00
C ALA A 109 9.37 -1.30 -9.52
N ILE A 110 9.78 -0.13 -9.04
CA ILE A 110 9.44 0.35 -7.70
C ILE A 110 7.92 0.56 -7.64
N PRO A 111 7.22 0.02 -6.63
CA PRO A 111 5.78 0.17 -6.50
C PRO A 111 5.40 1.63 -6.19
N PRO A 112 4.24 2.11 -6.67
CA PRO A 112 3.72 3.41 -6.28
C PRO A 112 3.21 3.39 -4.83
N ASN A 113 3.12 4.58 -4.22
CA ASN A 113 2.51 4.73 -2.90
C ASN A 113 0.96 4.67 -2.90
N VAL A 114 0.33 4.54 -4.06
CA VAL A 114 -1.08 4.20 -4.19
C VAL A 114 -1.20 2.68 -4.34
N LEU A 115 -1.50 2.02 -3.24
CA LEU A 115 -1.61 0.57 -3.15
C LEU A 115 -2.98 0.15 -3.68
N ASN A 116 -3.00 -0.51 -4.82
CA ASN A 116 -4.20 -1.12 -5.37
C ASN A 116 -3.98 -2.63 -5.57
N GLU A 117 -5.07 -3.37 -5.62
CA GLU A 117 -5.05 -4.82 -5.74
C GLU A 117 -4.19 -5.30 -6.92
N LYS A 118 -4.25 -4.63 -8.07
CA LYS A 118 -3.50 -5.02 -9.27
C LYS A 118 -1.98 -5.00 -9.08
N PHE A 119 -1.45 -4.11 -8.25
CA PHE A 119 -0.01 -4.05 -7.98
C PHE A 119 0.43 -5.09 -6.97
N LEU A 120 -0.34 -5.28 -5.93
CA LEU A 120 0.01 -6.17 -4.82
C LEU A 120 -0.10 -7.65 -5.19
N TYR A 121 -0.99 -8.02 -6.13
CA TYR A 121 -1.17 -9.41 -6.58
C TYR A 121 -0.09 -9.93 -7.53
N LYS A 122 0.62 -9.07 -8.25
CA LYS A 122 1.62 -9.51 -9.22
C LYS A 122 2.95 -9.92 -8.58
N SER A 123 3.20 -9.54 -7.35
CA SER A 123 4.42 -9.88 -6.61
C SER A 123 4.33 -11.21 -5.85
N LEU A 124 3.13 -11.80 -5.72
CA LEU A 124 2.92 -13.08 -5.05
C LEU A 124 2.44 -14.13 -6.06
N PRO A 125 3.17 -15.24 -6.27
CA PRO A 125 2.66 -16.35 -7.06
C PRO A 125 1.42 -16.93 -6.36
N SER A 126 0.28 -16.94 -7.04
CA SER A 126 -0.96 -17.59 -6.60
C SER A 126 -1.72 -16.90 -5.47
N VAL A 127 -2.15 -15.66 -5.62
CA VAL A 127 -3.12 -15.10 -4.69
C VAL A 127 -4.37 -14.57 -5.41
N ILE A 128 -5.46 -15.16 -5.02
CA ILE A 128 -6.86 -14.89 -5.29
C ILE A 128 -7.21 -13.46 -4.87
N GLU A 129 -7.97 -12.72 -5.67
CA GLU A 129 -8.51 -11.38 -5.37
C GLU A 129 -9.18 -11.35 -3.99
N VAL A 130 -8.70 -10.50 -3.07
CA VAL A 130 -9.20 -10.47 -1.70
C VAL A 130 -9.89 -9.14 -1.37
N SER A 131 -11.21 -9.15 -1.39
CA SER A 131 -11.98 -8.15 -0.65
C SER A 131 -11.92 -8.45 0.86
N ASN A 132 -12.22 -7.47 1.73
CA ASN A 132 -12.34 -7.69 3.19
C ASN A 132 -13.36 -8.80 3.55
N THR A 133 -14.15 -9.26 2.59
CA THR A 133 -15.22 -10.26 2.73
C THR A 133 -14.82 -11.64 2.24
N GLN A 134 -13.58 -11.84 1.78
CA GLN A 134 -13.19 -13.15 1.24
C GLN A 134 -13.10 -14.23 2.32
N THR A 135 -13.40 -15.45 1.87
CA THR A 135 -13.22 -16.69 2.61
C THR A 135 -11.72 -17.00 2.74
N THR A 136 -11.05 -16.37 3.68
CA THR A 136 -9.65 -16.64 4.03
C THR A 136 -9.56 -17.91 4.89
N LYS A 137 -8.36 -18.48 5.04
CA LYS A 137 -8.09 -19.58 5.99
C LYS A 137 -8.61 -19.23 7.39
N TYR A 138 -8.44 -17.97 7.82
CA TYR A 138 -8.99 -17.46 9.08
C TYR A 138 -10.53 -17.51 9.12
N ALA A 139 -11.23 -17.12 8.05
CA ALA A 139 -12.70 -17.20 8.03
C ALA A 139 -13.20 -18.65 8.07
N ILE A 140 -12.50 -19.58 7.41
CA ILE A 140 -12.78 -21.01 7.47
C ILE A 140 -12.55 -21.52 8.90
N TYR A 141 -11.41 -21.18 9.52
CA TYR A 141 -11.11 -21.52 10.91
C TYR A 141 -12.20 -21.02 11.85
N CYS A 142 -12.54 -19.72 11.79
CA CYS A 142 -13.60 -19.16 12.64
C CYS A 142 -14.94 -19.87 12.45
N LYS A 143 -15.29 -20.25 11.21
CA LYS A 143 -16.53 -20.99 10.93
C LYS A 143 -16.51 -22.38 11.58
N ASN A 144 -15.38 -23.09 11.47
CA ASN A 144 -15.23 -24.43 12.06
C ASN A 144 -15.29 -24.42 13.59
N GLU A 145 -14.60 -23.41 14.19
CA GLU A 145 -14.56 -23.24 15.65
C GLU A 145 -15.79 -22.48 16.22
N LYS A 146 -16.76 -22.10 15.36
CA LYS A 146 -17.92 -21.29 15.73
C LYS A 146 -17.58 -19.97 16.41
N ILE A 147 -16.45 -19.37 16.03
CA ILE A 147 -15.96 -18.08 16.53
C ILE A 147 -16.43 -16.97 15.58
N LYS A 148 -16.88 -15.85 16.14
CA LYS A 148 -17.21 -14.66 15.31
C LYS A 148 -15.98 -14.13 14.62
N THR A 149 -16.05 -13.95 13.30
CA THR A 149 -14.97 -13.31 12.52
C THR A 149 -14.81 -11.86 12.90
N HIS A 150 -13.58 -11.35 12.87
CA HIS A 150 -13.32 -9.92 13.02
C HIS A 150 -13.81 -9.15 11.80
N ASP A 151 -14.60 -8.10 12.01
CA ASP A 151 -15.31 -7.39 10.92
C ASP A 151 -14.39 -6.51 10.07
N ALA A 152 -13.30 -5.96 10.64
CA ALA A 152 -12.38 -5.03 9.99
C ALA A 152 -10.98 -5.64 9.85
N ARG A 153 -10.82 -6.59 8.92
CA ARG A 153 -9.55 -7.27 8.69
C ARG A 153 -8.66 -6.50 7.73
N MET A 154 -7.37 -6.40 8.07
CA MET A 154 -6.36 -5.92 7.13
C MET A 154 -6.10 -7.01 6.08
N PRO A 155 -6.10 -6.72 4.78
CA PRO A 155 -5.70 -7.70 3.77
C PRO A 155 -4.24 -8.14 3.94
N LEU A 156 -3.99 -9.45 3.87
CA LEU A 156 -2.66 -10.04 4.08
C LEU A 156 -1.58 -9.39 3.20
N HIS A 157 -1.88 -9.12 1.93
CA HIS A 157 -0.91 -8.53 1.01
C HIS A 157 -0.48 -7.10 1.39
N ILE A 158 -1.34 -6.34 2.07
CA ILE A 158 -0.94 -5.01 2.61
C ILE A 158 0.07 -5.21 3.74
N VAL A 159 -0.20 -6.15 4.64
CA VAL A 159 0.70 -6.45 5.76
C VAL A 159 2.03 -6.98 5.23
N SER A 160 2.02 -7.98 4.35
CA SER A 160 3.24 -8.54 3.74
C SER A 160 4.07 -7.47 3.05
N PHE A 161 3.42 -6.57 2.29
CA PHE A 161 4.13 -5.45 1.64
C PHE A 161 4.92 -4.61 2.64
N PHE A 162 4.32 -4.23 3.76
CA PHE A 162 5.02 -3.39 4.76
C PHE A 162 6.05 -4.19 5.56
N VAL A 163 5.80 -5.44 5.87
CA VAL A 163 6.79 -6.30 6.52
C VAL A 163 8.02 -6.45 5.63
N ASP A 164 7.85 -6.85 4.37
CA ASP A 164 8.96 -7.00 3.42
C ASP A 164 9.71 -5.68 3.20
N PHE A 165 8.97 -4.57 3.08
CA PHE A 165 9.54 -3.26 2.79
C PHE A 165 10.35 -2.68 3.95
N LEU A 166 9.89 -2.88 5.21
CA LEU A 166 10.38 -2.15 6.38
C LEU A 166 11.23 -3.00 7.33
N THR A 167 11.29 -4.33 7.15
CA THR A 167 11.97 -5.24 8.06
C THR A 167 12.96 -6.15 7.33
N ASP A 168 13.89 -6.72 8.10
CA ASP A 168 14.77 -7.81 7.68
C ASP A 168 14.44 -9.07 8.47
N GLU A 169 14.95 -10.22 8.05
CA GLU A 169 14.87 -11.47 8.77
C GLU A 169 15.42 -11.30 10.19
N GLY A 170 14.69 -11.77 11.20
CA GLY A 170 15.02 -11.64 12.61
C GLY A 170 14.55 -10.33 13.28
N ASP A 171 13.98 -9.38 12.53
CA ASP A 171 13.36 -8.19 13.14
C ASP A 171 12.06 -8.54 13.87
N THR A 172 11.77 -7.79 14.92
CA THR A 172 10.52 -7.93 15.68
C THR A 172 9.46 -6.98 15.14
N VAL A 173 8.28 -7.53 14.81
CA VAL A 173 7.08 -6.78 14.42
C VAL A 173 6.08 -6.83 15.56
N LEU A 174 5.60 -5.67 16.04
CA LEU A 174 4.58 -5.56 17.06
C LEU A 174 3.30 -4.95 16.47
N ASP A 175 2.19 -5.66 16.58
CA ASP A 175 0.86 -5.16 16.25
C ASP A 175 -0.01 -5.09 17.51
N PRO A 176 -0.15 -3.90 18.15
CA PRO A 176 -0.94 -3.74 19.38
C PRO A 176 -2.45 -3.85 19.12
N PHE A 177 -2.88 -3.85 17.86
CA PHE A 177 -4.29 -3.93 17.45
C PHE A 177 -4.54 -5.12 16.52
N ALA A 178 -3.87 -6.23 16.76
CA ALA A 178 -3.78 -7.40 15.87
C ALA A 178 -5.12 -7.91 15.30
N GLY A 179 -6.23 -7.76 16.04
CA GLY A 179 -7.56 -8.15 15.58
C GLY A 179 -7.64 -9.61 15.14
N SER A 180 -7.61 -9.87 13.82
CA SER A 180 -7.57 -11.22 13.25
C SER A 180 -6.16 -11.83 13.22
N ASN A 181 -5.18 -11.18 13.81
CA ASN A 181 -3.76 -11.56 13.79
C ASN A 181 -3.22 -11.76 12.36
N THR A 182 -3.59 -10.89 11.44
CA THR A 182 -3.07 -10.95 10.05
C THR A 182 -1.57 -10.65 10.00
N THR A 183 -1.04 -9.95 10.99
CA THR A 183 0.39 -9.58 11.09
C THR A 183 1.25 -10.73 11.61
N GLY A 184 0.72 -11.60 12.45
CA GLY A 184 1.36 -12.83 12.94
C GLY A 184 1.07 -13.98 12.00
#